data_5f919792ad8b927f6955a1adc455d5ca
#
_entry.id   5f919792ad8b927f6955a1adc455d5ca
#
_cell.length_a   1.000
_cell.length_b   1.000
_cell.length_c   1.000
_cell.angle_alpha   90.00
_cell.angle_beta   90.00
_cell.angle_gamma   90.00
#
_symmetry.space_group_name_H-M   'P 1'
#
loop_
_entity.id
_entity.type
_entity.pdbx_description
1 polymer ?
#
loop_
_entity_poly.entity_id
_entity_poly.type
_entity_poly.pdbx_seq_one_letter_code
_entity_poly.pdbx_strand_id
1 'polypeptide(L)'
;MPVTDPLSSRRTGGSKLARRRAAATKVATVSAVVTASLAILAGADQHMDDTGRLDAGKSVDLSTETQAAQAVAFTLPELPQLPQLAPGTLPWEPHKPAIENRPRTVRPVAGALTSNFGTRWGAMHAGLDFGDALGAPIVAVTDGVIIEAGPASGFGMWVRVQQDDGTVGVYGHVNDILAHVGQQVQAGDLIATVGNRGYSTGPHLHYEVHHPEIGPIDPAPWLAERGVPVESIGGE
;
A
#
# COMPACT_ATOMS: atom_id res chain seq x y z
N MET A 1 -72.37 -3.78 -11.77
CA MET A 1 -72.48 -4.55 -13.01
C MET A 1 -71.12 -4.64 -13.62
N PRO A 2 -70.77 -5.77 -14.15
CA PRO A 2 -69.68 -6.59 -13.66
C PRO A 2 -68.56 -6.74 -14.71
N VAL A 3 -67.41 -7.31 -14.19
CA VAL A 3 -66.69 -8.44 -14.81
C VAL A 3 -65.92 -8.11 -16.10
N THR A 4 -64.61 -8.32 -16.14
CA THR A 4 -63.98 -9.62 -16.44
C THR A 4 -62.46 -9.52 -16.33
N ASP A 5 -61.91 -10.38 -15.49
CA ASP A 5 -60.62 -11.02 -15.73
C ASP A 5 -60.70 -11.96 -16.95
N PRO A 6 -59.64 -12.20 -17.70
CA PRO A 6 -59.01 -13.49 -17.49
C PRO A 6 -57.53 -13.67 -17.84
N LEU A 7 -56.92 -14.58 -17.08
CA LEU A 7 -56.06 -15.70 -17.52
C LEU A 7 -54.63 -15.42 -18.02
N SER A 8 -53.67 -15.77 -17.18
CA SER A 8 -52.91 -17.03 -17.28
C SER A 8 -51.99 -17.19 -18.49
N SER A 9 -50.70 -17.10 -18.27
CA SER A 9 -49.82 -18.10 -18.91
C SER A 9 -48.60 -18.39 -18.03
N ARG A 10 -48.65 -19.59 -17.49
CA ARG A 10 -47.47 -20.30 -16.95
C ARG A 10 -46.45 -20.50 -18.07
N ARG A 11 -45.18 -20.21 -17.83
CA ARG A 11 -44.08 -20.89 -18.51
C ARG A 11 -43.09 -21.40 -17.48
N THR A 12 -43.10 -22.70 -17.45
CA THR A 12 -42.17 -23.61 -16.78
C THR A 12 -40.80 -23.57 -17.42
N GLY A 13 -39.78 -23.78 -16.61
CA GLY A 13 -38.68 -24.64 -16.99
C GLY A 13 -37.41 -23.95 -17.46
N GLY A 14 -36.33 -24.16 -16.71
CA GLY A 14 -35.00 -23.93 -17.20
C GLY A 14 -33.93 -23.87 -16.09
N SER A 15 -33.79 -24.96 -15.35
CA SER A 15 -32.61 -25.18 -14.51
C SER A 15 -31.37 -25.26 -15.42
N LYS A 16 -30.52 -24.27 -15.38
CA LYS A 16 -29.15 -24.37 -15.93
C LYS A 16 -28.15 -24.53 -14.81
N LEU A 17 -27.74 -25.79 -14.62
CA LEU A 17 -26.55 -26.17 -13.86
C LEU A 17 -25.34 -25.35 -14.34
N ALA A 18 -24.91 -24.38 -13.58
CA ALA A 18 -23.64 -23.70 -13.81
C ALA A 18 -22.49 -24.61 -13.32
N ARG A 19 -21.75 -25.12 -14.27
CA ARG A 19 -20.52 -25.90 -14.06
C ARG A 19 -19.50 -25.03 -13.32
N ARG A 20 -19.16 -25.45 -12.10
CA ARG A 20 -17.98 -24.97 -11.38
C ARG A 20 -16.73 -25.35 -12.17
N ARG A 21 -16.07 -24.38 -12.77
CA ARG A 21 -14.70 -24.54 -13.26
C ARG A 21 -13.75 -24.26 -12.10
N ALA A 22 -13.09 -25.30 -11.64
CA ALA A 22 -11.96 -25.17 -10.75
C ALA A 22 -10.83 -24.48 -11.49
N ALA A 23 -10.44 -23.31 -11.03
CA ALA A 23 -9.22 -22.63 -11.47
C ALA A 23 -8.03 -23.28 -10.76
N ALA A 24 -7.21 -24.00 -11.51
CA ALA A 24 -5.94 -24.53 -11.04
C ALA A 24 -4.95 -23.35 -10.92
N THR A 25 -4.56 -23.04 -9.70
CA THR A 25 -3.51 -22.07 -9.39
C THR A 25 -2.17 -22.69 -9.80
N LYS A 26 -1.57 -22.18 -10.87
CA LYS A 26 -0.19 -22.50 -11.23
C LYS A 26 0.74 -21.68 -10.35
N VAL A 27 1.40 -22.33 -9.43
CA VAL A 27 2.54 -21.78 -8.69
C VAL A 27 3.70 -21.70 -9.67
N ALA A 28 4.07 -20.50 -10.08
CA ALA A 28 5.29 -20.25 -10.83
C ALA A 28 6.43 -20.00 -9.84
N THR A 29 7.32 -20.98 -9.68
CA THR A 29 8.60 -20.81 -8.99
C THR A 29 9.52 -19.98 -9.89
N VAL A 30 9.78 -18.75 -9.53
CA VAL A 30 10.79 -17.90 -10.17
C VAL A 30 12.14 -18.23 -9.52
N SER A 31 12.95 -19.03 -10.23
CA SER A 31 14.37 -19.18 -9.89
C SER A 31 15.13 -17.97 -10.44
N ALA A 32 15.54 -17.08 -9.55
CA ALA A 32 16.44 -15.98 -9.89
C ALA A 32 17.86 -16.52 -9.99
N VAL A 33 18.36 -16.70 -11.22
CA VAL A 33 19.78 -16.92 -11.48
C VAL A 33 20.44 -15.53 -11.49
N VAL A 34 21.20 -15.23 -10.44
CA VAL A 34 22.07 -14.05 -10.39
C VAL A 34 23.36 -14.40 -11.12
N THR A 35 23.48 -13.99 -12.38
CA THR A 35 24.74 -13.97 -13.10
C THR A 35 25.46 -12.66 -12.81
N ALA A 36 26.49 -12.71 -11.98
CA ALA A 36 27.40 -11.59 -11.77
C ALA A 36 28.29 -11.45 -13.01
N SER A 37 28.02 -10.47 -13.87
CA SER A 37 28.92 -10.07 -14.95
C SER A 37 29.99 -9.14 -14.38
N LEU A 38 31.20 -9.67 -14.22
CA LEU A 38 32.38 -8.88 -13.89
C LEU A 38 32.89 -8.24 -15.19
N ALA A 39 32.58 -6.97 -15.42
CA ALA A 39 33.19 -6.19 -16.49
C ALA A 39 34.55 -5.67 -16.01
N ILE A 40 35.63 -6.29 -16.52
CA ILE A 40 36.99 -5.77 -16.39
C ILE A 40 37.13 -4.66 -17.42
N LEU A 41 37.11 -3.40 -16.96
CA LEU A 41 37.44 -2.25 -17.80
C LEU A 41 38.98 -2.16 -17.88
N ALA A 42 39.58 -2.71 -18.91
CA ALA A 42 41.00 -2.46 -19.23
C ALA A 42 41.07 -1.05 -19.84
N GLY A 43 41.62 -0.11 -19.09
CA GLY A 43 41.98 1.23 -19.57
C GLY A 43 43.11 1.08 -20.60
N ALA A 44 42.80 1.30 -21.87
CA ALA A 44 43.83 1.52 -22.90
C ALA A 44 44.20 3.00 -22.88
N ASP A 45 45.36 3.30 -22.33
CA ASP A 45 46.00 4.60 -22.44
C ASP A 45 46.47 4.78 -23.90
N GLN A 46 45.72 5.54 -24.69
CA GLN A 46 46.07 5.88 -26.06
C GLN A 46 47.00 7.10 -26.06
N HIS A 47 48.26 6.84 -26.13
CA HIS A 47 49.22 7.90 -26.39
C HIS A 47 49.16 8.22 -27.89
N MET A 48 48.62 9.38 -28.25
CA MET A 48 48.70 9.94 -29.61
C MET A 48 50.00 10.69 -29.74
N ASP A 49 50.82 10.33 -30.68
CA ASP A 49 51.94 11.17 -31.13
C ASP A 49 51.47 12.17 -32.20
N ASP A 50 52.24 13.24 -32.32
CA ASP A 50 51.89 14.48 -33.02
C ASP A 50 51.85 14.37 -34.58
N THR A 51 51.82 13.16 -35.17
CA THR A 51 51.87 12.95 -36.61
C THR A 51 50.67 12.23 -37.24
N GLY A 52 49.67 11.85 -36.46
CA GLY A 52 48.37 11.36 -36.96
C GLY A 52 48.40 10.13 -37.85
N ARG A 53 49.41 9.26 -37.78
CA ARG A 53 49.54 8.07 -38.62
C ARG A 53 49.42 6.80 -37.76
N LEU A 54 48.41 6.01 -38.04
CA LEU A 54 48.25 4.67 -37.45
C LEU A 54 49.22 3.73 -38.11
N ASP A 55 50.20 3.21 -37.37
CA ASP A 55 51.13 2.17 -37.83
C ASP A 55 50.48 0.80 -37.63
N ALA A 56 49.97 0.22 -38.70
CA ALA A 56 49.36 -1.09 -38.75
C ALA A 56 50.48 -2.13 -38.99
N GLY A 57 51.18 -2.55 -37.95
CA GLY A 57 52.24 -3.51 -38.14
C GLY A 57 52.94 -4.06 -36.90
N LYS A 58 52.18 -4.56 -35.93
CA LYS A 58 52.72 -5.55 -34.97
C LYS A 58 51.63 -6.55 -34.62
N SER A 59 51.65 -7.67 -35.31
CA SER A 59 50.96 -8.88 -34.84
C SER A 59 51.65 -9.36 -33.57
N VAL A 60 50.94 -9.29 -32.45
CA VAL A 60 51.35 -9.93 -31.20
C VAL A 60 51.07 -11.42 -31.35
N ASP A 61 52.12 -12.23 -31.38
CA ASP A 61 52.04 -13.69 -31.38
C ASP A 61 51.57 -14.18 -30.01
N LEU A 62 50.33 -14.63 -29.93
CA LEU A 62 49.65 -15.12 -28.72
C LEU A 62 49.89 -16.64 -28.49
N SER A 63 50.97 -17.20 -29.04
CA SER A 63 51.16 -18.66 -29.02
C SER A 63 52.12 -19.22 -27.97
N THR A 64 52.55 -18.47 -26.98
CA THR A 64 53.36 -19.05 -25.90
C THR A 64 53.12 -18.33 -24.57
N GLU A 65 52.16 -18.85 -23.79
CA GLU A 65 52.28 -19.02 -22.36
C GLU A 65 50.98 -19.61 -21.79
N THR A 66 50.79 -20.91 -22.08
CA THR A 66 49.90 -21.71 -21.22
C THR A 66 50.71 -22.11 -19.99
N GLN A 67 50.96 -21.17 -19.11
CA GLN A 67 51.36 -21.52 -17.75
C GLN A 67 50.10 -22.00 -17.01
N ALA A 68 50.19 -23.28 -16.65
CA ALA A 68 49.17 -23.94 -15.85
C ALA A 68 48.83 -23.11 -14.62
N ALA A 69 47.62 -22.55 -14.59
CA ALA A 69 47.04 -22.03 -13.40
C ALA A 69 46.87 -23.20 -12.43
N GLN A 70 47.79 -23.35 -11.48
CA GLN A 70 47.58 -24.22 -10.34
C GLN A 70 46.34 -23.68 -9.60
N ALA A 71 45.25 -24.43 -9.69
CA ALA A 71 44.07 -24.18 -8.87
C ALA A 71 44.49 -24.36 -7.41
N VAL A 72 44.72 -23.25 -6.73
CA VAL A 72 44.83 -23.23 -5.28
C VAL A 72 43.45 -23.62 -4.78
N ALA A 73 43.28 -24.86 -4.34
CA ALA A 73 42.11 -25.34 -3.68
C ALA A 73 41.96 -24.51 -2.37
N PHE A 74 41.13 -23.49 -2.44
CA PHE A 74 40.75 -22.71 -1.24
C PHE A 74 39.78 -23.58 -0.45
N THR A 75 40.29 -24.30 0.53
CA THR A 75 39.47 -24.96 1.53
C THR A 75 38.80 -23.87 2.34
N LEU A 76 37.52 -23.65 2.12
CA LEU A 76 36.71 -22.77 2.97
C LEU A 76 36.80 -23.31 4.40
N PRO A 77 37.10 -22.49 5.40
CA PRO A 77 37.02 -22.91 6.79
C PRO A 77 35.59 -23.38 7.04
N GLU A 78 35.48 -24.55 7.69
CA GLU A 78 34.21 -25.10 8.11
C GLU A 78 33.47 -24.07 8.95
N LEU A 79 32.33 -23.55 8.45
CA LEU A 79 31.53 -22.58 9.19
C LEU A 79 31.10 -23.24 10.49
N PRO A 80 31.29 -22.57 11.66
CA PRO A 80 30.80 -23.09 12.91
C PRO A 80 29.30 -23.40 12.77
N GLN A 81 28.93 -24.64 13.11
CA GLN A 81 27.53 -25.07 13.11
C GLN A 81 26.74 -24.13 14.01
N LEU A 82 25.85 -23.34 13.40
CA LEU A 82 24.91 -22.51 14.15
C LEU A 82 24.11 -23.43 15.07
N PRO A 83 23.94 -23.09 16.36
CA PRO A 83 23.10 -23.87 17.24
C PRO A 83 21.73 -24.03 16.61
N GLN A 84 21.25 -25.27 16.50
CA GLN A 84 19.90 -25.54 16.01
C GLN A 84 18.91 -24.94 17.01
N LEU A 85 18.37 -23.77 16.64
CA LEU A 85 17.28 -23.17 17.41
C LEU A 85 16.04 -24.05 17.24
N ALA A 86 15.42 -24.37 18.37
CA ALA A 86 14.17 -25.10 18.38
C ALA A 86 13.13 -24.38 17.49
N PRO A 87 12.28 -25.12 16.73
CA PRO A 87 11.23 -24.49 15.94
C PRO A 87 10.35 -23.61 16.83
N GLY A 88 10.29 -22.31 16.53
CA GLY A 88 9.45 -21.33 17.24
C GLY A 88 10.16 -20.29 18.09
N THR A 89 11.51 -20.17 18.02
CA THR A 89 12.23 -19.15 18.79
C THR A 89 13.22 -18.37 17.95
N LEU A 90 12.76 -17.77 16.86
CA LEU A 90 13.58 -16.81 16.13
C LEU A 90 13.47 -15.44 16.82
N PRO A 91 14.60 -14.86 17.29
CA PRO A 91 14.57 -13.60 18.05
C PRO A 91 14.03 -12.38 17.28
N TRP A 92 13.80 -12.52 15.98
CA TRP A 92 13.28 -11.48 15.09
C TRP A 92 11.84 -11.76 14.60
N GLU A 93 11.17 -12.85 15.04
CA GLU A 93 9.74 -12.93 14.79
C GLU A 93 9.10 -11.71 15.44
N PRO A 94 8.44 -10.83 14.68
CA PRO A 94 7.72 -9.74 15.29
C PRO A 94 6.72 -10.38 16.25
N HIS A 95 6.95 -10.18 17.55
CA HIS A 95 5.96 -10.53 18.56
C HIS A 95 4.69 -9.83 18.13
N LYS A 96 3.76 -10.57 17.55
CA LYS A 96 2.41 -10.08 17.39
C LYS A 96 1.96 -9.74 18.80
N PRO A 97 1.85 -8.47 19.20
CA PRO A 97 1.38 -8.16 20.55
C PRO A 97 0.04 -8.83 20.70
N ALA A 98 -0.18 -9.43 21.86
CA ALA A 98 -1.45 -10.06 22.19
C ALA A 98 -2.57 -9.05 21.89
N ILE A 99 -3.40 -9.35 20.89
CA ILE A 99 -4.40 -8.48 20.28
C ILE A 99 -5.57 -8.20 21.26
N GLU A 100 -5.51 -8.73 22.47
CA GLU A 100 -6.70 -8.91 23.32
C GLU A 100 -7.27 -7.63 23.98
N ASN A 101 -6.57 -6.49 24.01
CA ASN A 101 -7.07 -5.32 24.76
C ASN A 101 -6.88 -3.95 24.08
N ARG A 102 -6.58 -3.87 22.78
CA ARG A 102 -6.52 -2.56 22.11
C ARG A 102 -7.83 -2.22 21.40
N PRO A 103 -8.19 -0.95 21.29
CA PRO A 103 -9.34 -0.53 20.48
C PRO A 103 -9.16 -1.02 19.03
N ARG A 104 -10.21 -1.61 18.45
CA ARG A 104 -10.21 -2.00 17.02
C ARG A 104 -10.51 -0.83 16.10
N THR A 105 -11.08 0.24 16.65
CA THR A 105 -11.40 1.47 15.95
C THR A 105 -11.09 2.64 16.87
N VAL A 106 -10.51 3.68 16.33
CA VAL A 106 -10.18 4.92 17.05
C VAL A 106 -10.56 6.14 16.20
N ARG A 107 -10.70 7.29 16.87
CA ARG A 107 -10.87 8.56 16.18
C ARG A 107 -9.59 8.92 15.42
N PRO A 108 -9.67 9.41 14.16
CA PRO A 108 -8.47 9.65 13.33
C PRO A 108 -7.57 10.79 13.83
N VAL A 109 -8.15 11.75 14.56
CA VAL A 109 -7.47 12.95 15.07
C VAL A 109 -8.17 13.45 16.33
N ALA A 110 -7.45 14.16 17.20
CA ALA A 110 -8.01 14.70 18.45
C ALA A 110 -8.94 15.90 18.24
N GLY A 111 -8.77 16.62 17.14
CA GLY A 111 -9.47 17.84 16.81
C GLY A 111 -11.00 17.75 16.80
N ALA A 112 -11.69 18.87 16.93
CA ALA A 112 -13.16 18.92 16.94
C ALA A 112 -13.74 18.65 15.53
N LEU A 113 -14.93 18.02 15.47
CA LEU A 113 -15.69 17.97 14.22
C LEU A 113 -16.09 19.40 13.83
N THR A 114 -15.82 19.80 12.61
CA THR A 114 -16.12 21.15 12.07
C THR A 114 -17.07 21.11 10.88
N SER A 115 -17.27 19.92 10.27
CA SER A 115 -18.19 19.76 9.14
C SER A 115 -18.68 18.33 9.01
N ASN A 116 -20.00 18.18 8.81
CA ASN A 116 -20.68 16.89 8.63
C ASN A 116 -20.60 16.42 7.17
N PHE A 117 -20.84 15.12 6.98
CA PHE A 117 -21.14 14.50 5.69
C PHE A 117 -22.49 15.03 5.17
N GLY A 118 -22.62 15.19 3.84
CA GLY A 118 -23.89 15.54 3.20
C GLY A 118 -23.79 16.70 2.23
N THR A 119 -24.94 17.00 1.59
CA THR A 119 -25.05 18.09 0.62
C THR A 119 -25.12 19.44 1.34
N ARG A 120 -24.26 20.37 0.91
CA ARG A 120 -24.26 21.75 1.40
C ARG A 120 -23.95 22.70 0.23
N TRP A 121 -24.68 23.81 0.13
CA TRP A 121 -24.55 24.80 -0.95
C TRP A 121 -24.52 24.20 -2.36
N GLY A 122 -25.28 23.12 -2.59
CA GLY A 122 -25.37 22.44 -3.87
C GLY A 122 -24.19 21.51 -4.23
N ALA A 123 -23.26 21.29 -3.31
CA ALA A 123 -22.14 20.36 -3.45
C ALA A 123 -22.19 19.25 -2.40
N MET A 124 -21.78 18.07 -2.77
CA MET A 124 -21.66 16.92 -1.84
C MET A 124 -20.35 17.02 -1.08
N HIS A 125 -20.44 16.98 0.26
CA HIS A 125 -19.32 16.75 1.15
C HIS A 125 -19.28 15.28 1.52
N ALA A 126 -18.30 14.55 1.00
CA ALA A 126 -18.25 13.09 1.07
C ALA A 126 -17.60 12.54 2.33
N GLY A 127 -17.34 13.37 3.34
CA GLY A 127 -16.65 12.98 4.56
C GLY A 127 -17.03 13.82 5.79
N LEU A 128 -16.20 13.70 6.80
CA LEU A 128 -16.20 14.53 8.01
C LEU A 128 -14.94 15.38 8.03
N ASP A 129 -15.08 16.65 8.40
CA ASP A 129 -13.92 17.52 8.63
C ASP A 129 -13.65 17.67 10.12
N PHE A 130 -12.42 17.42 10.53
CA PHE A 130 -11.94 17.59 11.90
C PHE A 130 -10.90 18.71 11.95
N GLY A 131 -11.27 19.86 12.53
CA GLY A 131 -10.35 20.97 12.70
C GLY A 131 -9.31 20.67 13.77
N ASP A 132 -8.03 20.80 13.45
CA ASP A 132 -6.92 20.63 14.38
C ASP A 132 -5.73 21.48 13.95
N ALA A 133 -4.71 21.59 14.80
CA ALA A 133 -3.49 22.33 14.49
C ALA A 133 -2.75 21.72 13.29
N LEU A 134 -2.14 22.57 12.47
CA LEU A 134 -1.23 22.12 11.41
C LEU A 134 -0.11 21.26 12.03
N GLY A 135 0.09 20.06 11.48
CA GLY A 135 1.07 19.10 11.99
C GLY A 135 0.56 18.20 13.11
N ALA A 136 -0.69 18.35 13.58
CA ALA A 136 -1.28 17.43 14.55
C ALA A 136 -1.28 15.99 14.01
N PRO A 137 -1.13 14.96 14.87
CA PRO A 137 -1.04 13.58 14.44
C PRO A 137 -2.37 13.07 13.89
N ILE A 138 -2.32 12.37 12.75
CA ILE A 138 -3.41 11.60 12.16
C ILE A 138 -3.08 10.12 12.28
N VAL A 139 -4.00 9.35 12.84
CA VAL A 139 -3.83 7.92 13.06
C VAL A 139 -4.79 7.10 12.21
N ALA A 140 -4.40 5.86 11.89
CA ALA A 140 -5.27 4.89 11.24
C ALA A 140 -6.50 4.62 12.12
N VAL A 141 -7.69 4.70 11.54
CA VAL A 141 -8.96 4.51 12.27
C VAL A 141 -9.15 3.06 12.67
N THR A 142 -8.78 2.13 11.79
CA THR A 142 -8.86 0.67 12.02
C THR A 142 -7.54 0.00 11.68
N ASP A 143 -7.46 -1.29 11.94
CA ASP A 143 -6.48 -2.16 11.29
C ASP A 143 -6.68 -2.14 9.78
N GLY A 144 -5.60 -2.28 9.02
CA GLY A 144 -5.71 -2.27 7.57
C GLY A 144 -4.37 -2.25 6.85
N VAL A 145 -4.44 -1.90 5.57
CA VAL A 145 -3.26 -1.79 4.68
C VAL A 145 -3.33 -0.44 3.95
N ILE A 146 -2.23 0.28 3.94
CA ILE A 146 -2.09 1.51 3.13
C ILE A 146 -2.13 1.13 1.65
N ILE A 147 -3.14 1.59 0.92
CA ILE A 147 -3.29 1.31 -0.52
C ILE A 147 -2.86 2.47 -1.40
N GLU A 148 -2.91 3.70 -0.89
CA GLU A 148 -2.42 4.89 -1.58
C GLU A 148 -1.85 5.90 -0.56
N ALA A 149 -0.80 6.61 -0.97
CA ALA A 149 -0.16 7.65 -0.16
C ALA A 149 0.58 8.62 -1.10
N GLY A 150 0.13 9.86 -1.20
CA GLY A 150 0.73 10.83 -2.13
C GLY A 150 -0.19 11.98 -2.53
N PRO A 151 0.13 12.67 -3.64
CA PRO A 151 -0.67 13.77 -4.16
C PRO A 151 -2.00 13.28 -4.74
N ALA A 152 -3.08 14.04 -4.49
CA ALA A 152 -4.40 13.74 -5.00
C ALA A 152 -5.16 15.02 -5.37
N SER A 153 -5.90 14.96 -6.49
CA SER A 153 -6.70 16.10 -6.96
C SER A 153 -7.78 16.46 -5.93
N GLY A 154 -7.93 17.74 -5.63
CA GLY A 154 -8.87 18.22 -4.61
C GLY A 154 -8.35 18.10 -3.18
N PHE A 155 -7.83 16.94 -2.80
CA PHE A 155 -7.27 16.67 -1.46
C PHE A 155 -5.87 17.28 -1.24
N GLY A 156 -5.15 17.61 -2.30
CA GLY A 156 -3.76 18.04 -2.23
C GLY A 156 -2.83 16.86 -1.98
N MET A 157 -2.81 16.36 -0.75
CA MET A 157 -2.15 15.11 -0.34
C MET A 157 -3.15 14.24 0.41
N TRP A 158 -3.06 12.94 0.22
CA TRP A 158 -3.91 11.97 0.92
C TRP A 158 -3.18 10.71 1.35
N VAL A 159 -3.79 9.98 2.28
CA VAL A 159 -3.51 8.57 2.57
C VAL A 159 -4.83 7.82 2.44
N ARG A 160 -4.79 6.61 1.84
CA ARG A 160 -5.94 5.70 1.77
C ARG A 160 -5.59 4.37 2.41
N VAL A 161 -6.47 3.89 3.26
CA VAL A 161 -6.31 2.65 4.02
C VAL A 161 -7.43 1.69 3.64
N GLN A 162 -7.09 0.51 3.14
CA GLN A 162 -8.03 -0.61 3.05
C GLN A 162 -8.29 -1.10 4.46
N GLN A 163 -9.49 -0.89 4.98
CA GLN A 163 -9.88 -1.16 6.36
C GLN A 163 -10.26 -2.62 6.60
N ASP A 164 -10.41 -3.01 7.87
CA ASP A 164 -10.64 -4.39 8.30
C ASP A 164 -11.99 -4.99 7.86
N ASP A 165 -12.97 -4.15 7.52
CA ASP A 165 -14.29 -4.55 7.03
C ASP A 165 -14.44 -4.48 5.49
N GLY A 166 -13.37 -4.16 4.77
CA GLY A 166 -13.36 -4.03 3.32
C GLY A 166 -13.73 -2.64 2.81
N THR A 167 -14.06 -1.68 3.68
CA THR A 167 -14.19 -0.26 3.30
C THR A 167 -12.82 0.39 3.10
N VAL A 168 -12.78 1.57 2.51
CA VAL A 168 -11.55 2.37 2.36
C VAL A 168 -11.69 3.66 3.14
N GLY A 169 -10.82 3.87 4.13
CA GLY A 169 -10.65 5.15 4.81
C GLY A 169 -9.79 6.09 3.96
N VAL A 170 -10.26 7.32 3.74
CA VAL A 170 -9.55 8.37 3.01
C VAL A 170 -9.21 9.50 3.97
N TYR A 171 -7.93 9.86 4.02
CA TYR A 171 -7.40 10.92 4.90
C TYR A 171 -6.86 12.04 4.01
N GLY A 172 -7.64 13.10 3.83
CA GLY A 172 -7.36 14.22 2.93
C GLY A 172 -6.72 15.43 3.61
N HIS A 173 -6.19 16.32 2.79
CA HIS A 173 -5.54 17.60 3.15
C HIS A 173 -4.31 17.44 4.05
N VAL A 174 -3.71 16.24 4.11
CA VAL A 174 -2.57 15.93 4.99
C VAL A 174 -1.34 16.75 4.61
N ASN A 175 -0.51 17.07 5.62
CA ASN A 175 0.75 17.79 5.42
C ASN A 175 1.90 16.85 5.12
N ASP A 176 2.22 15.97 6.07
CA ASP A 176 3.27 14.97 5.94
C ASP A 176 2.66 13.59 5.93
N ILE A 177 3.14 12.74 5.02
CA ILE A 177 2.77 11.34 4.94
C ILE A 177 3.88 10.55 5.65
N LEU A 178 3.50 9.77 6.66
CA LEU A 178 4.42 9.00 7.52
C LEU A 178 4.30 7.50 7.26
N ALA A 179 3.38 7.08 6.40
CA ALA A 179 3.15 5.71 6.00
C ALA A 179 3.48 5.50 4.52
N HIS A 180 3.69 4.26 4.09
CA HIS A 180 3.97 3.91 2.70
C HIS A 180 2.99 2.84 2.18
N VAL A 181 2.77 2.82 0.87
CA VAL A 181 1.89 1.84 0.21
C VAL A 181 2.36 0.42 0.50
N GLY A 182 1.42 -0.46 0.85
CA GLY A 182 1.66 -1.84 1.27
C GLY A 182 1.96 -2.01 2.77
N GLN A 183 2.12 -0.92 3.52
CA GLN A 183 2.31 -0.99 4.97
C GLN A 183 1.03 -1.49 5.65
N GLN A 184 1.17 -2.51 6.52
CA GLN A 184 0.12 -2.91 7.45
C GLN A 184 0.11 -1.94 8.63
N VAL A 185 -1.07 -1.46 8.98
CA VAL A 185 -1.30 -0.55 10.11
C VAL A 185 -2.32 -1.12 11.06
N GLN A 186 -2.23 -0.70 12.31
CA GLN A 186 -3.20 -0.99 13.35
C GLN A 186 -3.97 0.28 13.72
N ALA A 187 -5.18 0.13 14.26
CA ALA A 187 -5.91 1.25 14.82
C ALA A 187 -5.04 2.02 15.82
N GLY A 188 -4.88 3.33 15.59
CA GLY A 188 -4.01 4.19 16.39
C GLY A 188 -2.58 4.38 15.87
N ASP A 189 -2.16 3.67 14.83
CA ASP A 189 -0.84 3.89 14.23
C ASP A 189 -0.79 5.25 13.52
N LEU A 190 0.29 5.99 13.74
CA LEU A 190 0.52 7.29 13.12
C LEU A 190 0.80 7.10 11.61
N ILE A 191 -0.04 7.72 10.77
CA ILE A 191 0.05 7.58 9.31
C ILE A 191 0.32 8.88 8.57
N ALA A 192 -0.07 10.04 9.16
CA ALA A 192 0.09 11.36 8.54
C ALA A 192 0.01 12.46 9.60
N THR A 193 0.13 13.71 9.15
CA THR A 193 -0.13 14.91 9.96
C THR A 193 -1.18 15.81 9.33
N VAL A 194 -1.94 16.54 10.15
CA VAL A 194 -2.95 17.51 9.71
C VAL A 194 -2.30 18.58 8.85
N GLY A 195 -2.91 18.86 7.71
CA GLY A 195 -2.47 19.86 6.76
C GLY A 195 -3.54 20.86 6.40
N ASN A 196 -3.26 21.59 5.30
CA ASN A 196 -4.16 22.56 4.67
C ASN A 196 -3.92 22.54 3.16
N ARG A 197 -3.68 21.35 2.59
CA ARG A 197 -3.34 21.20 1.17
C ARG A 197 -4.59 20.98 0.33
N GLY A 198 -4.51 21.32 -0.97
CA GLY A 198 -5.64 21.14 -1.90
C GLY A 198 -6.76 22.18 -1.68
N TYR A 199 -8.01 21.75 -1.87
CA TYR A 199 -9.19 22.62 -1.67
C TYR A 199 -9.58 22.66 -0.20
N SER A 200 -8.84 23.40 0.61
CA SER A 200 -9.03 23.54 2.04
C SER A 200 -9.06 25.00 2.45
N THR A 201 -9.90 25.36 3.40
CA THR A 201 -10.05 26.72 3.92
C THR A 201 -9.27 27.00 5.21
N GLY A 202 -8.67 25.96 5.79
CA GLY A 202 -7.89 26.05 7.04
C GLY A 202 -7.36 24.67 7.45
N PRO A 203 -6.47 24.59 8.43
CA PRO A 203 -5.93 23.30 8.88
C PRO A 203 -7.02 22.38 9.42
N HIS A 204 -7.20 21.21 8.78
CA HIS A 204 -8.13 20.16 9.20
C HIS A 204 -7.77 18.83 8.56
N LEU A 205 -8.28 17.74 9.11
CA LEU A 205 -8.37 16.44 8.45
C LEU A 205 -9.75 16.32 7.81
N HIS A 206 -9.79 16.03 6.51
CA HIS A 206 -10.97 15.53 5.82
C HIS A 206 -10.91 14.00 5.81
N TYR A 207 -11.93 13.34 6.42
CA TYR A 207 -11.99 11.88 6.55
C TYR A 207 -13.22 11.32 5.86
N GLU A 208 -13.02 10.39 4.91
CA GLU A 208 -14.11 9.68 4.23
C GLU A 208 -14.06 8.18 4.52
N VAL A 209 -15.21 7.52 4.42
CA VAL A 209 -15.34 6.06 4.38
C VAL A 209 -16.00 5.67 3.06
N HIS A 210 -15.31 4.88 2.26
CA HIS A 210 -15.81 4.40 0.97
C HIS A 210 -16.18 2.92 1.06
N HIS A 211 -17.45 2.63 0.87
CA HIS A 211 -17.92 1.27 0.70
C HIS A 211 -17.59 0.76 -0.72
N PRO A 212 -17.13 -0.50 -0.90
CA PRO A 212 -16.64 -0.98 -2.20
C PRO A 212 -17.69 -0.97 -3.32
N GLU A 213 -18.99 -1.07 -2.98
CA GLU A 213 -20.07 -1.17 -3.97
C GLU A 213 -20.80 0.16 -4.20
N ILE A 214 -20.94 1.00 -3.16
CA ILE A 214 -21.80 2.20 -3.23
C ILE A 214 -21.03 3.51 -3.14
N GLY A 215 -19.69 3.45 -2.95
CA GLY A 215 -18.84 4.64 -2.83
C GLY A 215 -18.89 5.29 -1.43
N PRO A 216 -18.74 6.63 -1.34
CA PRO A 216 -18.68 7.32 -0.05
C PRO A 216 -19.96 7.13 0.77
N ILE A 217 -19.80 6.78 2.03
CA ILE A 217 -20.88 6.68 3.03
C ILE A 217 -20.62 7.67 4.16
N ASP A 218 -21.66 8.00 4.93
CA ASP A 218 -21.51 8.86 6.09
C ASP A 218 -20.59 8.18 7.14
N PRO A 219 -19.43 8.78 7.48
CA PRO A 219 -18.54 8.18 8.45
C PRO A 219 -19.07 8.24 9.89
N ALA A 220 -19.99 9.14 10.23
CA ALA A 220 -20.43 9.32 11.61
C ALA A 220 -21.20 8.09 12.15
N PRO A 221 -22.25 7.55 11.50
CA PRO A 221 -22.86 6.29 11.92
C PRO A 221 -21.90 5.11 11.84
N TRP A 222 -21.05 5.03 10.81
CA TRP A 222 -20.07 3.95 10.67
C TRP A 222 -19.08 3.91 11.85
N LEU A 223 -18.59 5.08 12.30
CA LEU A 223 -17.74 5.21 13.49
C LEU A 223 -18.50 4.85 14.77
N ALA A 224 -19.75 5.32 14.90
CA ALA A 224 -20.57 5.08 16.07
C ALA A 224 -20.87 3.60 16.29
N GLU A 225 -21.18 2.84 15.23
CA GLU A 225 -21.39 1.39 15.26
C GLU A 225 -20.14 0.63 15.72
N ARG A 226 -18.95 1.23 15.52
CA ARG A 226 -17.66 0.71 15.94
C ARG A 226 -17.19 1.20 17.30
N GLY A 227 -18.07 1.88 18.05
CA GLY A 227 -17.81 2.37 19.40
C GLY A 227 -17.05 3.70 19.48
N VAL A 228 -16.96 4.44 18.37
CA VAL A 228 -16.33 5.76 18.28
C VAL A 228 -17.39 6.80 17.84
N PRO A 229 -18.34 7.19 18.72
CA PRO A 229 -19.35 8.17 18.35
C PRO A 229 -18.70 9.52 18.07
N VAL A 230 -19.16 10.17 17.00
CA VAL A 230 -18.80 11.54 16.64
C VAL A 230 -20.08 12.35 16.69
N GLU A 231 -20.14 13.34 17.59
CA GLU A 231 -21.31 14.20 17.71
C GLU A 231 -21.43 15.08 16.45
N SER A 232 -22.55 14.94 15.74
CA SER A 232 -22.87 15.83 14.62
C SER A 232 -22.99 17.27 15.13
N ILE A 233 -22.35 18.21 14.43
CA ILE A 233 -22.63 19.61 14.64
C ILE A 233 -24.04 19.89 14.12
N GLY A 234 -24.89 20.52 14.99
CA GLY A 234 -26.24 20.84 14.61
C GLY A 234 -26.27 21.55 13.27
N GLY A 235 -27.05 21.02 12.31
CA GLY A 235 -27.18 21.60 10.98
C GLY A 235 -27.80 23.00 11.09
N GLU A 236 -27.19 23.96 10.40
CA GLU A 236 -27.85 25.19 10.00
C GLU A 236 -28.81 24.94 8.83
#